data_cbeb04d61d4069e2749f82b8d11c9f58
#
_entry.id   cbeb04d61d4069e2749f82b8d11c9f58
#
_cell.length_a   1.000
_cell.length_b   1.000
_cell.length_c   1.000
_cell.angle_alpha   90.00
_cell.angle_beta   90.00
_cell.angle_gamma   90.00
#
_symmetry.space_group_name_H-M   'P 1'
#
loop_
_entity.id
_entity.type
_entity.pdbx_description
1 polymer ?
#
loop_
_entity_poly.entity_id
_entity_poly.type
_entity_poly.pdbx_seq_one_letter_code
_entity_poly.pdbx_strand_id
1 'polypeptide(L)'
;MCALSAAMRPRVATGRVSHPPALGGAVLAGGASRRMGTDKALVEVDGDALVLKATCALDAAGAVPVVVVGGNQAALEALGLRYVDDAWPGEGPLGGIITALEHIERDLIAVLACDLTDASAIAVRSVAGVLGDADVAVPVVEGRSQWLHAVWRRSALPTLRQAFVDGARAPRHAVDTLRVAQLLDGDPCWFHDADRPEDLPSSAR
;
A
#
# COMPACT_ATOMS: atom_id res chain seq x y z
N MET A 1 -33.83 32.13 -56.17
CA MET A 1 -33.32 32.48 -54.84
C MET A 1 -33.48 31.22 -53.99
N CYS A 2 -32.38 30.49 -53.82
CA CYS A 2 -32.39 29.23 -53.06
C CYS A 2 -31.54 29.45 -51.80
N ALA A 3 -32.18 29.41 -50.63
CA ALA A 3 -31.54 29.60 -49.33
C ALA A 3 -30.86 28.28 -48.91
N LEU A 4 -29.53 28.28 -48.76
CA LEU A 4 -28.76 27.19 -48.19
C LEU A 4 -28.96 27.16 -46.66
N SER A 5 -29.59 26.12 -46.18
CA SER A 5 -29.66 25.76 -44.75
C SER A 5 -28.30 25.25 -44.28
N ALA A 6 -27.68 25.95 -43.34
CA ALA A 6 -26.45 25.50 -42.69
C ALA A 6 -26.76 24.38 -41.68
N ALA A 7 -26.39 23.17 -42.03
CA ALA A 7 -26.49 22.04 -41.11
C ALA A 7 -25.47 22.17 -39.97
N MET A 8 -25.97 22.32 -38.76
CA MET A 8 -25.22 22.38 -37.53
C MET A 8 -24.67 20.96 -37.22
N ARG A 9 -23.36 20.77 -37.35
CA ARG A 9 -22.69 19.51 -36.98
C ARG A 9 -22.74 19.34 -35.47
N PRO A 10 -23.10 18.14 -34.94
CA PRO A 10 -23.06 17.91 -33.51
C PRO A 10 -21.62 17.96 -33.04
N ARG A 11 -21.35 18.76 -31.99
CA ARG A 11 -20.10 18.69 -31.24
C ARG A 11 -20.00 17.34 -30.54
N VAL A 12 -19.11 16.48 -31.01
CA VAL A 12 -18.72 15.29 -30.28
C VAL A 12 -17.97 15.79 -29.03
N ALA A 13 -18.59 15.62 -27.87
CA ALA A 13 -17.91 15.81 -26.59
C ALA A 13 -16.82 14.73 -26.50
N THR A 14 -15.55 15.14 -26.61
CA THR A 14 -14.42 14.27 -26.29
C THR A 14 -14.47 14.03 -24.79
N GLY A 15 -15.16 12.96 -24.38
CA GLY A 15 -15.07 12.43 -23.04
C GLY A 15 -13.59 12.16 -22.75
N ARG A 16 -13.03 12.79 -21.72
CA ARG A 16 -11.74 12.39 -21.16
C ARG A 16 -11.87 10.89 -20.84
N VAL A 17 -11.14 10.08 -21.56
CA VAL A 17 -10.89 8.70 -21.15
C VAL A 17 -10.06 8.84 -19.87
N SER A 18 -10.73 8.78 -18.72
CA SER A 18 -10.03 8.72 -17.43
C SER A 18 -9.36 7.36 -17.37
N HIS A 19 -8.07 7.33 -17.63
CA HIS A 19 -7.27 6.17 -17.28
C HIS A 19 -7.42 5.99 -15.75
N PRO A 20 -7.54 4.75 -15.26
CA PRO A 20 -7.53 4.53 -13.82
C PRO A 20 -6.26 5.18 -13.24
N PRO A 21 -6.35 5.80 -12.06
CA PRO A 21 -5.19 6.45 -11.46
C PRO A 21 -4.05 5.46 -11.32
N ALA A 22 -2.84 5.90 -11.69
CA ALA A 22 -1.66 5.04 -11.67
C ALA A 22 -1.34 4.62 -10.23
N LEU A 23 -1.30 3.31 -9.99
CA LEU A 23 -1.00 2.70 -8.71
C LEU A 23 0.50 2.43 -8.58
N GLY A 24 1.11 2.85 -7.46
CA GLY A 24 2.41 2.38 -6.99
C GLY A 24 2.24 1.45 -5.80
N GLY A 25 3.27 0.69 -5.47
CA GLY A 25 3.26 -0.25 -4.36
C GLY A 25 4.46 -0.08 -3.44
N ALA A 26 4.25 -0.20 -2.13
CA ALA A 26 5.30 -0.24 -1.13
C ALA A 26 5.08 -1.37 -0.15
N VAL A 27 6.13 -2.13 0.14
CA VAL A 27 6.16 -3.10 1.24
C VAL A 27 7.01 -2.50 2.36
N LEU A 28 6.47 -2.40 3.57
CA LEU A 28 7.21 -1.92 4.74
C LEU A 28 7.92 -3.09 5.41
N ALA A 29 9.24 -3.17 5.27
CA ALA A 29 10.08 -4.20 5.86
C ALA A 29 10.89 -3.68 7.08
N GLY A 30 10.78 -2.38 7.40
CA GLY A 30 11.37 -1.78 8.58
C GLY A 30 10.48 -1.97 9.82
N GLY A 31 11.07 -2.27 10.96
CA GLY A 31 10.34 -2.36 12.23
C GLY A 31 11.12 -3.11 13.31
N ALA A 32 10.53 -3.16 14.53
CA ALA A 32 11.14 -3.77 15.71
C ALA A 32 11.21 -5.32 15.67
N SER A 33 11.21 -5.95 14.49
CA SER A 33 11.33 -7.41 14.29
C SER A 33 12.62 -8.03 14.89
N ARG A 34 13.53 -7.20 15.39
CA ARG A 34 14.72 -7.61 16.17
C ARG A 34 14.40 -8.48 17.40
N ARG A 35 13.13 -8.50 17.86
CA ARG A 35 12.71 -9.32 19.01
C ARG A 35 12.69 -10.82 18.71
N MET A 36 12.63 -11.22 17.44
CA MET A 36 12.64 -12.64 17.02
C MET A 36 14.02 -13.14 16.55
N GLY A 37 15.06 -12.27 16.54
CA GLY A 37 16.41 -12.65 16.10
C GLY A 37 16.54 -12.89 14.58
N THR A 38 15.43 -12.88 13.84
CA THR A 38 15.37 -13.08 12.39
C THR A 38 14.61 -11.92 11.77
N ASP A 39 15.04 -11.48 10.60
CA ASP A 39 14.29 -10.48 9.80
C ASP A 39 13.00 -11.12 9.28
N LYS A 40 11.85 -10.70 9.82
CA LYS A 40 10.54 -11.24 9.44
C LYS A 40 10.30 -11.21 7.92
N ALA A 41 10.79 -10.18 7.24
CA ALA A 41 10.64 -10.05 5.79
C ALA A 41 11.24 -11.22 5.01
N LEU A 42 12.28 -11.88 5.59
CA LEU A 42 13.02 -12.98 4.99
C LEU A 42 12.57 -14.37 5.47
N VAL A 43 11.59 -14.43 6.37
CA VAL A 43 11.01 -15.72 6.79
C VAL A 43 10.32 -16.37 5.59
N GLU A 44 10.64 -17.63 5.33
CA GLU A 44 10.05 -18.41 4.23
C GLU A 44 8.76 -19.10 4.70
N VAL A 45 7.71 -18.93 3.91
CA VAL A 45 6.43 -19.62 4.05
C VAL A 45 6.09 -20.26 2.71
N ASP A 46 5.95 -21.59 2.70
CA ASP A 46 5.73 -22.39 1.47
C ASP A 46 6.84 -22.24 0.42
N GLY A 47 8.07 -21.91 0.86
CA GLY A 47 9.24 -21.78 0.01
C GLY A 47 9.51 -20.36 -0.51
N ASP A 48 8.64 -19.40 -0.22
CA ASP A 48 8.81 -18.00 -0.60
C ASP A 48 8.99 -17.11 0.63
N ALA A 49 9.92 -16.16 0.60
CA ALA A 49 10.04 -15.15 1.64
C ALA A 49 8.78 -14.29 1.71
N LEU A 50 8.33 -13.93 2.92
CA LEU A 50 7.11 -13.14 3.12
C LEU A 50 7.12 -11.83 2.33
N VAL A 51 8.26 -11.15 2.25
CA VAL A 51 8.40 -9.93 1.45
C VAL A 51 8.15 -10.17 -0.04
N LEU A 52 8.50 -11.34 -0.58
CA LEU A 52 8.21 -11.71 -1.97
C LEU A 52 6.72 -11.91 -2.19
N LYS A 53 6.01 -12.55 -1.25
CA LYS A 53 4.53 -12.70 -1.33
C LYS A 53 3.85 -11.32 -1.40
N ALA A 54 4.25 -10.39 -0.53
CA ALA A 54 3.70 -9.03 -0.52
C ALA A 54 4.02 -8.24 -1.80
N THR A 55 5.26 -8.30 -2.29
CA THR A 55 5.65 -7.63 -3.54
C THR A 55 4.96 -8.21 -4.76
N CYS A 56 4.86 -9.55 -4.86
CA CYS A 56 4.11 -10.23 -5.93
C CYS A 56 2.62 -9.87 -5.93
N ALA A 57 2.00 -9.72 -4.75
CA ALA A 57 0.60 -9.30 -4.67
C ALA A 57 0.40 -7.87 -5.19
N LEU A 58 1.32 -6.94 -4.90
CA LEU A 58 1.30 -5.58 -5.43
C LEU A 58 1.51 -5.55 -6.95
N ASP A 59 2.49 -6.28 -7.47
CA ASP A 59 2.76 -6.39 -8.91
C ASP A 59 1.54 -6.98 -9.65
N ALA A 60 0.97 -8.07 -9.14
CA ALA A 60 -0.23 -8.70 -9.69
C ALA A 60 -1.48 -7.82 -9.56
N ALA A 61 -1.51 -6.86 -8.64
CA ALA A 61 -2.54 -5.83 -8.55
C ALA A 61 -2.36 -4.70 -9.59
N GLY A 62 -1.23 -4.66 -10.29
CA GLY A 62 -0.90 -3.65 -11.29
C GLY A 62 -0.14 -2.45 -10.73
N ALA A 63 0.44 -2.55 -9.53
CA ALA A 63 1.24 -1.48 -8.97
C ALA A 63 2.60 -1.36 -9.68
N VAL A 64 2.96 -0.15 -10.10
CA VAL A 64 4.25 0.16 -10.77
C VAL A 64 4.67 1.59 -10.41
N PRO A 65 5.85 1.78 -9.80
CA PRO A 65 6.79 0.78 -9.31
C PRO A 65 6.32 0.07 -8.05
N VAL A 66 6.93 -1.08 -7.73
CA VAL A 66 6.88 -1.69 -6.40
C VAL A 66 8.24 -1.54 -5.74
N VAL A 67 8.27 -1.08 -4.48
CA VAL A 67 9.48 -0.89 -3.69
C VAL A 67 9.35 -1.51 -2.31
N VAL A 68 10.48 -1.84 -1.68
CA VAL A 68 10.54 -2.27 -0.28
C VAL A 68 11.21 -1.18 0.53
N VAL A 69 10.53 -0.66 1.56
CA VAL A 69 11.00 0.41 2.43
C VAL A 69 11.59 -0.18 3.71
N GLY A 70 12.87 0.09 3.95
CA GLY A 70 13.60 -0.42 5.11
C GLY A 70 13.94 -1.91 5.01
N GLY A 71 14.37 -2.51 6.12
CA GLY A 71 14.82 -3.90 6.17
C GLY A 71 16.31 -4.06 5.84
N ASN A 72 16.74 -5.30 5.53
CA ASN A 72 18.11 -5.60 5.18
C ASN A 72 18.32 -5.41 3.67
N GLN A 73 18.95 -4.28 3.28
CA GLN A 73 19.19 -3.92 1.88
C GLN A 73 19.84 -5.06 1.09
N ALA A 74 20.97 -5.60 1.57
CA ALA A 74 21.73 -6.62 0.84
C ALA A 74 20.90 -7.89 0.57
N ALA A 75 20.09 -8.32 1.54
CA ALA A 75 19.22 -9.48 1.40
C ALA A 75 18.07 -9.20 0.41
N LEU A 76 17.46 -8.01 0.47
CA LEU A 76 16.37 -7.62 -0.41
C LEU A 76 16.85 -7.47 -1.87
N GLU A 77 18.02 -6.88 -2.08
CA GLU A 77 18.66 -6.78 -3.40
C GLU A 77 19.05 -8.15 -3.97
N ALA A 78 19.51 -9.09 -3.11
CA ALA A 78 19.77 -10.46 -3.51
C ALA A 78 18.51 -11.22 -3.98
N LEU A 79 17.34 -10.83 -3.49
CA LEU A 79 16.03 -11.30 -3.97
C LEU A 79 15.54 -10.56 -5.22
N GLY A 80 16.30 -9.60 -5.75
CA GLY A 80 15.94 -8.80 -6.92
C GLY A 80 14.92 -7.70 -6.64
N LEU A 81 14.68 -7.35 -5.37
CA LEU A 81 13.71 -6.35 -4.96
C LEU A 81 14.29 -4.94 -5.01
N ARG A 82 13.45 -3.96 -5.32
CA ARG A 82 13.83 -2.53 -5.30
C ARG A 82 13.78 -2.02 -3.87
N TYR A 83 14.95 -1.80 -3.30
CA TYR A 83 15.10 -1.26 -1.95
C TYR A 83 15.02 0.26 -1.92
N VAL A 84 14.46 0.80 -0.85
CA VAL A 84 14.42 2.22 -0.48
C VAL A 84 14.76 2.35 0.99
N ASP A 85 15.72 3.23 1.32
CA ASP A 85 16.02 3.54 2.72
C ASP A 85 14.78 4.11 3.43
N ASP A 86 14.48 3.59 4.61
CA ASP A 86 13.48 4.23 5.47
C ASP A 86 14.06 5.55 6.00
N ALA A 87 13.44 6.67 5.65
CA ALA A 87 13.89 8.00 6.11
C ALA A 87 13.76 8.17 7.64
N TRP A 88 12.96 7.32 8.30
CA TRP A 88 12.62 7.41 9.73
C TRP A 88 12.75 6.04 10.44
N PRO A 89 13.94 5.41 10.41
CA PRO A 89 14.12 4.06 10.89
C PRO A 89 13.83 3.93 12.39
N GLY A 90 12.90 3.03 12.74
CA GLY A 90 12.50 2.81 14.13
C GLY A 90 11.48 3.80 14.70
N GLU A 91 11.07 4.82 13.93
CA GLU A 91 10.09 5.83 14.34
C GLU A 91 8.62 5.40 14.09
N GLY A 92 8.40 4.13 13.85
CA GLY A 92 7.06 3.56 13.68
C GLY A 92 6.56 3.56 12.23
N PRO A 93 5.44 2.87 11.97
CA PRO A 93 5.00 2.59 10.62
C PRO A 93 4.57 3.84 9.82
N LEU A 94 4.22 4.94 10.47
CA LEU A 94 3.88 6.18 9.79
C LEU A 94 5.10 6.76 9.04
N GLY A 95 6.32 6.64 9.60
CA GLY A 95 7.55 7.03 8.93
C GLY A 95 7.76 6.27 7.61
N GLY A 96 7.59 4.95 7.62
CA GLY A 96 7.69 4.13 6.42
C GLY A 96 6.63 4.48 5.35
N ILE A 97 5.39 4.78 5.75
CA ILE A 97 4.34 5.26 4.83
C ILE A 97 4.75 6.59 4.20
N ILE A 98 5.22 7.55 4.99
CA ILE A 98 5.70 8.85 4.50
C ILE A 98 6.82 8.64 3.49
N THR A 99 7.82 7.81 3.82
CA THR A 99 8.92 7.47 2.91
C THR A 99 8.42 6.88 1.58
N ALA A 100 7.44 5.97 1.63
CA ALA A 100 6.83 5.40 0.43
C ALA A 100 6.16 6.47 -0.45
N LEU A 101 5.36 7.36 0.15
CA LEU A 101 4.64 8.42 -0.56
C LEU A 101 5.58 9.49 -1.13
N GLU A 102 6.73 9.71 -0.53
CA GLU A 102 7.77 10.60 -1.02
C GLU A 102 8.49 10.03 -2.24
N HIS A 103 8.82 8.73 -2.17
CA HIS A 103 9.65 8.06 -3.16
C HIS A 103 8.88 7.64 -4.40
N ILE A 104 7.58 7.30 -4.28
CA ILE A 104 6.76 6.80 -5.37
C ILE A 104 5.96 7.93 -6.01
N GLU A 105 6.31 8.27 -7.26
CA GLU A 105 5.61 9.31 -8.04
C GLU A 105 4.38 8.73 -8.74
N ARG A 106 3.36 8.34 -7.97
CA ARG A 106 2.05 7.89 -8.44
C ARG A 106 0.94 8.57 -7.63
N ASP A 107 -0.24 8.67 -8.22
CA ASP A 107 -1.40 9.28 -7.55
C ASP A 107 -1.87 8.43 -6.36
N LEU A 108 -1.80 7.11 -6.51
CA LEU A 108 -2.19 6.14 -5.51
C LEU A 108 -1.02 5.25 -5.15
N ILE A 109 -0.84 4.98 -3.86
CA ILE A 109 0.18 4.08 -3.34
C ILE A 109 -0.48 3.05 -2.43
N ALA A 110 -0.42 1.77 -2.81
CA ALA A 110 -0.78 0.66 -1.96
C ALA A 110 0.39 0.35 -1.03
N VAL A 111 0.13 0.31 0.28
CA VAL A 111 1.12 -0.01 1.30
C VAL A 111 0.74 -1.33 1.94
N LEU A 112 1.68 -2.28 1.98
CA LEU A 112 1.54 -3.57 2.66
C LEU A 112 2.63 -3.74 3.72
N ALA A 113 2.30 -4.43 4.82
CA ALA A 113 3.31 -4.98 5.72
C ALA A 113 4.04 -6.16 5.06
N CYS A 114 5.29 -6.40 5.45
CA CYS A 114 6.09 -7.50 4.89
C CYS A 114 5.76 -8.88 5.48
N ASP A 115 4.96 -8.95 6.53
CA ASP A 115 4.67 -10.16 7.32
C ASP A 115 3.30 -10.80 7.01
N LEU A 116 2.71 -10.46 5.87
CA LEU A 116 1.50 -11.06 5.36
C LEU A 116 1.72 -12.50 4.89
N THR A 117 1.01 -13.47 5.47
CA THR A 117 1.06 -14.89 5.03
C THR A 117 0.31 -15.12 3.72
N ASP A 118 -0.80 -14.39 3.51
CA ASP A 118 -1.74 -14.55 2.40
C ASP A 118 -1.95 -13.26 1.60
N ALA A 119 -0.83 -12.55 1.33
CA ALA A 119 -0.87 -11.34 0.53
C ALA A 119 -1.60 -11.57 -0.82
N SER A 120 -2.61 -10.76 -1.11
CA SER A 120 -3.50 -10.99 -2.25
C SER A 120 -3.66 -9.77 -3.15
N ALA A 121 -3.46 -9.94 -4.44
CA ALA A 121 -3.74 -8.91 -5.45
C ALA A 121 -5.24 -8.53 -5.48
N ILE A 122 -6.13 -9.47 -5.13
CA ILE A 122 -7.57 -9.20 -5.04
C ILE A 122 -7.83 -8.24 -3.89
N ALA A 123 -7.20 -8.46 -2.73
CA ALA A 123 -7.29 -7.58 -1.57
C ALA A 123 -6.85 -6.15 -1.92
N VAL A 124 -5.67 -6.00 -2.53
CA VAL A 124 -5.15 -4.69 -2.96
C VAL A 124 -6.12 -3.97 -3.89
N ARG A 125 -6.66 -4.67 -4.90
CA ARG A 125 -7.63 -4.09 -5.84
C ARG A 125 -8.96 -3.74 -5.16
N SER A 126 -9.43 -4.56 -4.23
CA SER A 126 -10.66 -4.30 -3.48
C SER A 126 -10.53 -3.04 -2.61
N VAL A 127 -9.40 -2.89 -1.90
CA VAL A 127 -9.12 -1.68 -1.13
C VAL A 127 -9.01 -0.45 -2.03
N ALA A 128 -8.29 -0.56 -3.16
CA ALA A 128 -8.20 0.54 -4.14
C ALA A 128 -9.58 0.91 -4.71
N GLY A 129 -10.46 -0.08 -4.92
CA GLY A 129 -11.79 0.10 -5.49
C GLY A 129 -12.75 0.91 -4.62
N VAL A 130 -12.61 0.87 -3.29
CA VAL A 130 -13.46 1.64 -2.37
C VAL A 130 -12.95 3.05 -2.11
N LEU A 131 -11.77 3.42 -2.61
CA LEU A 131 -11.14 4.73 -2.32
C LEU A 131 -12.02 5.93 -2.75
N GLY A 132 -12.68 5.86 -3.91
CA GLY A 132 -13.49 6.98 -4.42
C GLY A 132 -12.74 8.31 -4.35
N ASP A 133 -13.35 9.31 -3.71
CA ASP A 133 -12.74 10.64 -3.47
C ASP A 133 -12.00 10.75 -2.12
N ALA A 134 -11.88 9.64 -1.37
CA ALA A 134 -11.19 9.63 -0.09
C ALA A 134 -9.67 9.81 -0.24
N ASP A 135 -9.00 10.20 0.83
CA ASP A 135 -7.56 10.41 0.89
C ASP A 135 -6.81 9.12 1.20
N VAL A 136 -7.50 8.17 1.84
CA VAL A 136 -7.01 6.81 2.11
C VAL A 136 -8.17 5.82 2.11
N ALA A 137 -7.93 4.61 1.61
CA ALA A 137 -8.81 3.46 1.77
C ALA A 137 -8.13 2.42 2.66
N VAL A 138 -8.88 1.87 3.62
CA VAL A 138 -8.36 0.92 4.60
C VAL A 138 -9.33 -0.24 4.80
N PRO A 139 -8.88 -1.50 4.82
CA PRO A 139 -9.74 -2.62 5.19
C PRO A 139 -9.97 -2.64 6.70
N VAL A 140 -11.14 -3.13 7.10
CA VAL A 140 -11.52 -3.30 8.50
C VAL A 140 -11.75 -4.78 8.77
N VAL A 141 -10.97 -5.34 9.69
CA VAL A 141 -11.07 -6.72 10.13
C VAL A 141 -11.43 -6.71 11.61
N GLU A 142 -12.48 -7.41 12.00
CA GLU A 142 -12.98 -7.46 13.38
C GLU A 142 -13.12 -6.07 14.03
N GLY A 143 -13.58 -5.09 13.25
CA GLY A 143 -13.78 -3.71 13.71
C GLY A 143 -12.48 -2.89 13.83
N ARG A 144 -11.35 -3.40 13.38
CA ARG A 144 -10.04 -2.73 13.42
C ARG A 144 -9.56 -2.38 12.03
N SER A 145 -9.21 -1.12 11.80
CA SER A 145 -8.60 -0.67 10.54
C SER A 145 -7.18 -1.18 10.40
N GLN A 146 -6.89 -1.84 9.27
CA GLN A 146 -5.58 -2.42 8.95
C GLN A 146 -4.74 -1.44 8.13
N TRP A 147 -4.14 -0.48 8.80
CA TRP A 147 -3.46 0.67 8.19
C TRP A 147 -2.25 0.30 7.33
N LEU A 148 -1.64 -0.87 7.55
CA LEU A 148 -0.53 -1.38 6.75
C LEU A 148 -1.00 -2.28 5.59
N HIS A 149 -2.28 -2.18 5.23
CA HIS A 149 -2.91 -2.80 4.05
C HIS A 149 -3.76 -1.76 3.32
N ALA A 150 -3.34 -0.51 3.35
CA ALA A 150 -4.12 0.62 2.90
C ALA A 150 -3.65 1.13 1.53
N VAL A 151 -4.57 1.80 0.82
CA VAL A 151 -4.25 2.55 -0.40
C VAL A 151 -4.37 4.03 -0.10
N TRP A 152 -3.28 4.75 -0.28
CA TRP A 152 -3.12 6.15 0.05
C TRP A 152 -3.12 7.01 -1.21
N ARG A 153 -3.78 8.17 -1.17
CA ARG A 153 -3.50 9.22 -2.16
C ARG A 153 -2.19 9.92 -1.79
N ARG A 154 -1.36 10.16 -2.78
CA ARG A 154 -0.13 10.93 -2.58
C ARG A 154 -0.39 12.33 -2.03
N SER A 155 -1.54 12.91 -2.34
CA SER A 155 -1.97 14.20 -1.79
C SER A 155 -2.15 14.24 -0.27
N ALA A 156 -2.25 13.08 0.41
CA ALA A 156 -2.28 13.00 1.87
C ALA A 156 -0.91 13.26 2.53
N LEU A 157 0.19 13.19 1.77
CA LEU A 157 1.56 13.31 2.27
C LEU A 157 1.81 14.54 3.16
N PRO A 158 1.38 15.78 2.81
CA PRO A 158 1.60 16.94 3.67
C PRO A 158 0.95 16.79 5.06
N THR A 159 -0.27 16.24 5.11
CA THR A 159 -1.01 16.00 6.37
C THR A 159 -0.30 14.95 7.23
N LEU A 160 0.15 13.84 6.62
CA LEU A 160 0.87 12.79 7.33
C LEU A 160 2.21 13.29 7.88
N ARG A 161 2.94 14.10 7.11
CA ARG A 161 4.19 14.73 7.56
C ARG A 161 3.97 15.66 8.75
N GLN A 162 2.94 16.50 8.70
CA GLN A 162 2.63 17.39 9.81
C GLN A 162 2.29 16.59 11.07
N ALA A 163 1.43 15.59 10.98
CA ALA A 163 1.10 14.72 12.10
C ALA A 163 2.34 14.02 12.68
N PHE A 164 3.27 13.60 11.81
CA PHE A 164 4.53 12.98 12.24
C PHE A 164 5.42 13.96 13.01
N VAL A 165 5.54 15.20 12.54
CA VAL A 165 6.26 16.29 13.24
C VAL A 165 5.62 16.57 14.60
N ASP A 166 4.28 16.51 14.68
CA ASP A 166 3.51 16.70 15.91
C ASP A 166 3.55 15.48 16.86
N GLY A 167 4.33 14.44 16.50
CA GLY A 167 4.60 13.28 17.36
C GLY A 167 3.80 12.02 17.04
N ALA A 168 2.93 12.00 16.02
CA ALA A 168 2.29 10.77 15.58
C ALA A 168 3.32 9.78 15.03
N ARG A 169 3.19 8.51 15.37
CA ARG A 169 4.06 7.41 14.92
C ARG A 169 3.27 6.27 14.27
N ALA A 170 1.99 6.18 14.57
CA ALA A 170 1.07 5.22 13.97
C ALA A 170 0.07 5.92 13.05
N PRO A 171 -0.29 5.36 11.90
CA PRO A 171 -1.18 5.98 10.91
C PRO A 171 -2.52 6.41 11.51
N ARG A 172 -3.09 5.62 12.44
CA ARG A 172 -4.36 5.94 13.12
C ARG A 172 -4.38 7.30 13.84
N HIS A 173 -3.20 7.84 14.18
CA HIS A 173 -3.07 9.13 14.86
C HIS A 173 -2.79 10.28 13.88
N ALA A 174 -2.74 10.00 12.58
CA ALA A 174 -2.41 10.96 11.54
C ALA A 174 -3.57 11.20 10.54
N VAL A 175 -4.73 10.56 10.76
CA VAL A 175 -5.83 10.54 9.78
C VAL A 175 -7.05 11.35 10.19
N ASP A 176 -7.03 12.03 11.34
CA ASP A 176 -8.20 12.74 11.89
C ASP A 176 -8.80 13.78 10.93
N THR A 177 -7.98 14.38 10.07
CA THR A 177 -8.40 15.37 9.07
C THR A 177 -8.51 14.81 7.65
N LEU A 178 -8.19 13.54 7.46
CA LEU A 178 -8.28 12.86 6.17
C LEU A 178 -9.65 12.18 5.99
N ARG A 179 -10.10 12.14 4.74
CA ARG A 179 -11.28 11.34 4.38
C ARG A 179 -10.85 9.88 4.24
N VAL A 180 -11.41 9.03 5.08
CA VAL A 180 -11.11 7.61 5.14
C VAL A 180 -12.26 6.81 4.54
N ALA A 181 -11.99 6.04 3.49
CA ALA A 181 -12.88 5.02 2.98
C ALA A 181 -12.57 3.67 3.65
N GLN A 182 -13.58 2.88 3.95
CA GLN A 182 -13.42 1.59 4.62
C GLN A 182 -13.93 0.46 3.73
N LEU A 183 -13.12 -0.60 3.60
CA LEU A 183 -13.56 -1.88 3.04
C LEU A 183 -14.03 -2.77 4.21
N LEU A 184 -15.33 -3.01 4.31
CA LEU A 184 -15.95 -3.76 5.41
C LEU A 184 -16.14 -5.25 5.09
N ASP A 185 -16.29 -5.59 3.80
CA ASP A 185 -16.64 -6.93 3.32
C ASP A 185 -15.41 -7.66 2.72
N GLY A 186 -14.20 -7.30 3.16
CA GLY A 186 -12.97 -8.00 2.74
C GLY A 186 -12.87 -9.36 3.43
N ASP A 187 -12.34 -10.38 2.71
CA ASP A 187 -12.03 -11.68 3.32
C ASP A 187 -10.95 -11.48 4.40
N PRO A 188 -11.20 -11.81 5.68
CA PRO A 188 -10.23 -11.63 6.76
C PRO A 188 -8.89 -12.33 6.51
N CYS A 189 -8.89 -13.45 5.78
CA CYS A 189 -7.66 -14.19 5.45
C CYS A 189 -6.64 -13.36 4.67
N TRP A 190 -7.08 -12.37 3.88
CA TRP A 190 -6.18 -11.51 3.09
C TRP A 190 -5.31 -10.57 3.93
N PHE A 191 -5.64 -10.41 5.23
CA PHE A 191 -5.06 -9.40 6.11
C PHE A 191 -4.43 -10.04 7.37
N HIS A 192 -4.12 -11.34 7.32
CA HIS A 192 -3.46 -12.03 8.40
C HIS A 192 -1.96 -11.71 8.42
N ASP A 193 -1.53 -11.08 9.51
CA ASP A 193 -0.13 -10.83 9.81
C ASP A 193 0.45 -12.00 10.64
N ALA A 194 1.66 -12.43 10.34
CA ALA A 194 2.39 -13.38 11.16
C ALA A 194 3.12 -12.65 12.30
N ASP A 195 2.41 -12.25 13.36
CA ASP A 195 3.01 -11.51 14.47
C ASP A 195 3.88 -12.38 15.38
N ARG A 196 3.61 -13.70 15.44
CA ARG A 196 4.28 -14.69 16.28
C ARG A 196 4.71 -15.90 15.46
N PRO A 197 5.72 -16.68 15.93
CA PRO A 197 6.10 -17.92 15.27
C PRO A 197 4.94 -18.92 15.10
N GLU A 198 3.99 -18.91 16.03
CA GLU A 198 2.80 -19.75 15.99
C GLU A 198 1.78 -19.34 14.93
N ASP A 199 1.82 -18.09 14.46
CA ASP A 199 0.95 -17.58 13.38
C ASP A 199 1.46 -18.04 12.00
N LEU A 200 2.72 -18.52 11.95
CA LEU A 200 3.30 -19.07 10.74
C LEU A 200 2.78 -20.50 10.52
N PRO A 201 2.43 -20.87 9.27
CA PRO A 201 2.07 -22.23 8.96
C PRO A 201 3.24 -23.18 9.27
N SER A 202 2.92 -24.47 9.55
CA SER A 202 3.93 -25.49 9.91
C SER A 202 5.02 -25.73 8.85
N SER A 203 4.85 -25.17 7.65
CA SER A 203 5.81 -25.18 6.54
C SER A 203 6.82 -24.02 6.59
N ALA A 204 6.71 -23.08 7.53
CA ALA A 204 7.62 -21.94 7.64
C ALA A 204 9.03 -22.38 8.10
N ARG A 205 10.07 -21.77 7.50
CA ARG A 205 11.50 -22.00 7.79
C ARG A 205 12.25 -20.69 7.96
#